data_378d18f5572f9263e8ba3bafcecec308
#
_entry.id   378d18f5572f9263e8ba3bafcecec308
#
_cell.length_a   1.000
_cell.length_b   1.000
_cell.length_c   1.000
_cell.angle_alpha   90.00
_cell.angle_beta   90.00
_cell.angle_gamma   90.00
#
_symmetry.space_group_name_H-M   'P 1'
#
loop_
_entity.id
_entity.type
_entity.pdbx_description
1 polymer ?
#
loop_
_entity_poly.entity_id
_entity_poly.type
_entity_poly.pdbx_seq_one_letter_code
_entity_poly.pdbx_strand_id
1 'polypeptide(L)'
;EEAYLTTLANYMHGLGLGWIAKNLDDTGSQSFVDDMMNIADGVITEQCNQYDTCSLYKSFEGQKAIFNAEYNLTTAQFCAADDAAGINGVLFPVALDGPRSPCQ
;
A
#
# COMPACT_ATOMS: atom_id res chain seq x y z
N GLU A 1 -16.18 -5.20 -11.55
CA GLU A 1 -15.10 -5.53 -10.62
C GLU A 1 -15.06 -4.62 -9.42
N GLU A 2 -15.04 -3.30 -9.64
CA GLU A 2 -15.11 -2.34 -8.54
C GLU A 2 -16.40 -2.49 -7.74
N ALA A 3 -17.51 -2.74 -8.43
CA ALA A 3 -18.79 -2.96 -7.77
C ALA A 3 -18.75 -4.19 -6.86
N TYR A 4 -18.09 -5.26 -7.31
CA TYR A 4 -17.90 -6.45 -6.48
C TYR A 4 -17.05 -6.14 -5.25
N LEU A 5 -15.94 -5.43 -5.44
CA LEU A 5 -15.05 -5.08 -4.34
C LEU A 5 -15.73 -4.15 -3.34
N THR A 6 -16.54 -3.21 -3.81
CA THR A 6 -17.32 -2.33 -2.95
C THR A 6 -18.31 -3.14 -2.11
N THR A 7 -19.00 -4.07 -2.73
CA THR A 7 -19.94 -4.96 -2.03
C THR A 7 -19.21 -5.77 -0.96
N LEU A 8 -18.05 -6.31 -1.30
CA LEU A 8 -17.24 -7.09 -0.35
C LEU A 8 -16.80 -6.24 0.83
N ALA A 9 -16.27 -5.04 0.56
CA ALA A 9 -15.83 -4.13 1.61
C ALA A 9 -16.97 -3.77 2.56
N ASN A 10 -18.15 -3.46 2.01
CA ASN A 10 -19.31 -3.13 2.82
C ASN A 10 -19.75 -4.30 3.68
N TYR A 11 -19.70 -5.51 3.13
CA TYR A 11 -20.02 -6.71 3.89
C TYR A 11 -19.05 -6.91 5.06
N MET A 12 -17.76 -6.78 4.79
CA MET A 12 -16.74 -6.91 5.82
C MET A 12 -16.90 -5.85 6.92
N HIS A 13 -17.14 -4.60 6.52
CA HIS A 13 -17.37 -3.52 7.48
C HIS A 13 -18.62 -3.77 8.33
N GLY A 14 -19.66 -4.32 7.72
CA GLY A 14 -20.88 -4.68 8.44
C GLY A 14 -20.64 -5.74 9.51
N LEU A 15 -19.60 -6.54 9.35
CA LEU A 15 -19.18 -7.53 10.35
C LEU A 15 -18.20 -6.96 11.38
N GLY A 16 -17.86 -5.69 11.28
CA GLY A 16 -16.87 -5.07 12.17
C GLY A 16 -15.43 -5.38 11.80
N LEU A 17 -15.19 -5.83 10.56
CA LEU A 17 -13.86 -6.20 10.08
C LEU A 17 -13.27 -5.10 9.22
N GLY A 18 -11.95 -4.97 9.24
CA GLY A 18 -11.24 -4.10 8.32
C GLY A 18 -11.04 -4.78 6.97
N TRP A 19 -10.82 -3.97 5.93
CA TRP A 19 -10.51 -4.46 4.59
C TRP A 19 -9.27 -3.75 4.09
N ILE A 20 -8.21 -4.53 3.83
CA ILE A 20 -6.94 -4.01 3.35
C ILE A 20 -6.78 -4.44 1.89
N ALA A 21 -6.63 -3.46 1.01
CA ALA A 21 -6.38 -3.72 -0.40
C ALA A 21 -4.90 -4.04 -0.63
N LYS A 22 -4.59 -4.65 -1.77
CA LYS A 22 -3.21 -4.98 -2.11
C LYS A 22 -2.90 -4.59 -3.54
N ASN A 23 -1.78 -3.88 -3.71
CA ASN A 23 -1.20 -3.57 -5.02
C ASN A 23 -2.16 -2.88 -5.99
N LEU A 24 -2.94 -1.92 -5.51
CA LEU A 24 -3.85 -1.14 -6.37
C LEU A 24 -3.09 -0.34 -7.42
N ASP A 25 -1.86 0.05 -7.12
CA ASP A 25 -1.00 0.85 -7.99
C ASP A 25 -0.50 0.07 -9.21
N ASP A 26 -0.60 -1.26 -9.21
CA ASP A 26 -0.20 -2.07 -10.36
C ASP A 26 -1.02 -1.74 -11.61
N THR A 27 -2.21 -1.21 -11.44
CA THR A 27 -3.06 -0.80 -12.56
C THR A 27 -2.55 0.46 -13.26
N GLY A 28 -1.77 1.29 -12.56
CA GLY A 28 -1.35 2.60 -13.04
C GLY A 28 -2.49 3.60 -13.15
N SER A 29 -3.68 3.27 -12.68
CA SER A 29 -4.88 4.10 -12.81
C SER A 29 -5.15 4.86 -11.51
N GLN A 30 -5.02 6.18 -11.56
CA GLN A 30 -5.31 7.02 -10.39
C GLN A 30 -6.77 6.89 -9.95
N SER A 31 -7.71 6.85 -10.91
CA SER A 31 -9.13 6.75 -10.56
C SER A 31 -9.45 5.42 -9.89
N PHE A 32 -8.84 4.33 -10.32
CA PHE A 32 -9.03 3.04 -9.68
C PHE A 32 -8.48 3.04 -8.25
N VAL A 33 -7.26 3.59 -8.08
CA VAL A 33 -6.66 3.68 -6.75
C VAL A 33 -7.54 4.52 -5.83
N ASP A 34 -8.00 5.68 -6.30
CA ASP A 34 -8.85 6.57 -5.50
C ASP A 34 -10.15 5.89 -5.10
N ASP A 35 -10.82 5.22 -6.04
CA ASP A 35 -12.09 4.54 -5.77
C ASP A 35 -11.91 3.43 -4.74
N MET A 36 -10.85 2.62 -4.89
CA MET A 36 -10.61 1.52 -3.97
C MET A 36 -10.15 2.01 -2.60
N MET A 37 -9.30 3.03 -2.55
CA MET A 37 -8.84 3.58 -1.27
C MET A 37 -9.96 4.26 -0.49
N ASN A 38 -10.99 4.75 -1.16
CA ASN A 38 -12.14 5.33 -0.47
C ASN A 38 -12.93 4.29 0.32
N ILE A 39 -12.90 3.03 -0.09
CA ILE A 39 -13.64 1.96 0.60
C ILE A 39 -12.73 1.06 1.44
N ALA A 40 -11.43 1.05 1.19
CA ALA A 40 -10.48 0.25 1.95
C ALA A 40 -10.08 0.98 3.22
N ASP A 41 -9.68 0.22 4.23
CA ASP A 41 -9.14 0.77 5.47
C ASP A 41 -7.64 1.09 5.35
N GLY A 42 -6.99 0.47 4.39
CA GLY A 42 -5.59 0.69 4.10
C GLY A 42 -5.17 -0.12 2.89
N VAL A 43 -3.88 -0.07 2.59
CA VAL A 43 -3.33 -0.79 1.45
C VAL A 43 -1.95 -1.35 1.79
N ILE A 44 -1.64 -2.51 1.21
CA ILE A 44 -0.29 -3.06 1.17
C ILE A 44 0.14 -2.98 -0.28
N THR A 45 1.23 -2.27 -0.55
CA THR A 45 1.82 -2.20 -1.88
C THR A 45 3.21 -2.82 -1.84
N GLU A 46 3.64 -3.35 -2.96
CA GLU A 46 4.96 -3.95 -3.10
C GLU A 46 5.74 -3.20 -4.16
N GLN A 47 6.95 -2.76 -3.79
CA GLN A 47 7.90 -2.16 -4.72
C GLN A 47 7.40 -0.85 -5.34
N CYS A 48 6.56 -0.08 -4.65
CA CYS A 48 6.04 1.15 -5.24
C CYS A 48 7.16 2.19 -5.45
N ASN A 49 8.23 2.16 -4.65
CA ASN A 49 9.38 3.05 -4.90
C ASN A 49 10.18 2.57 -6.09
N GLN A 50 10.38 1.26 -6.21
CA GLN A 50 11.16 0.72 -7.34
C GLN A 50 10.51 1.04 -8.68
N TYR A 51 9.18 0.99 -8.75
CA TYR A 51 8.43 1.23 -9.98
C TYR A 51 7.82 2.62 -10.06
N ASP A 52 8.11 3.48 -9.08
CA ASP A 52 7.67 4.88 -9.05
C ASP A 52 6.15 5.02 -9.11
N THR A 53 5.46 4.21 -8.31
CA THR A 53 4.00 4.22 -8.24
C THR A 53 3.45 4.64 -6.88
N CYS A 54 4.32 4.97 -5.92
CA CYS A 54 3.89 5.39 -4.58
C CYS A 54 3.01 6.64 -4.63
N SER A 55 3.24 7.53 -5.60
CA SER A 55 2.48 8.78 -5.73
C SER A 55 1.00 8.57 -6.00
N LEU A 56 0.60 7.38 -6.48
CA LEU A 56 -0.81 7.07 -6.69
C LEU A 56 -1.62 7.06 -5.39
N TYR A 57 -0.94 6.94 -4.25
CA TYR A 57 -1.59 6.95 -2.93
C TYR A 57 -1.52 8.32 -2.25
N LYS A 58 -1.04 9.34 -2.94
CA LYS A 58 -0.72 10.64 -2.30
C LYS A 58 -1.90 11.27 -1.57
N SER A 59 -3.10 11.17 -2.12
CA SER A 59 -4.29 11.78 -1.52
C SER A 59 -4.67 11.14 -0.18
N PHE A 60 -4.15 9.96 0.12
CA PHE A 60 -4.50 9.20 1.31
C PHE A 60 -3.38 9.16 2.35
N GLU A 61 -2.25 9.84 2.06
CA GLU A 61 -1.15 9.95 3.00
C GLU A 61 -1.63 10.66 4.27
N GLY A 62 -1.32 10.06 5.42
CA GLY A 62 -1.77 10.60 6.71
C GLY A 62 -3.24 10.35 7.03
N GLN A 63 -4.01 9.75 6.11
CA GLN A 63 -5.43 9.48 6.31
C GLN A 63 -5.72 7.99 6.46
N LYS A 64 -5.06 7.16 5.67
CA LYS A 64 -5.23 5.72 5.71
C LYS A 64 -3.87 5.04 5.79
N ALA A 65 -3.84 3.84 6.33
CA ALA A 65 -2.59 3.10 6.46
C ALA A 65 -2.08 2.66 5.08
N ILE A 66 -0.83 2.99 4.79
CA ILE A 66 -0.16 2.59 3.56
C ILE A 66 1.11 1.87 3.97
N PHE A 67 1.21 0.58 3.62
CA PHE A 67 2.38 -0.25 3.90
C PHE A 67 3.06 -0.58 2.58
N ASN A 68 4.37 -0.36 2.52
CA ASN A 68 5.14 -0.64 1.32
C ASN A 68 6.25 -1.63 1.62
N ALA A 69 6.27 -2.75 0.91
CA ALA A 69 7.33 -3.75 1.01
C ALA A 69 8.26 -3.60 -0.20
N GLU A 70 9.54 -3.39 0.06
CA GLU A 70 10.55 -3.37 -1.00
C GLU A 70 11.42 -4.61 -0.88
N TYR A 71 11.95 -5.07 -2.02
CA TYR A 71 12.76 -6.29 -2.07
C TYR A 71 14.13 -6.06 -2.68
N ASN A 72 14.24 -5.15 -3.63
CA ASN A 72 15.47 -4.95 -4.43
C ASN A 72 16.17 -3.62 -4.15
N LEU A 73 15.48 -2.66 -3.54
CA LEU A 73 16.09 -1.40 -3.13
C LEU A 73 16.70 -1.56 -1.74
N THR A 74 17.68 -0.71 -1.43
CA THR A 74 18.19 -0.63 -0.06
C THR A 74 17.33 0.33 0.76
N THR A 75 17.40 0.22 2.09
CA THR A 75 16.68 1.16 2.96
C THR A 75 17.12 2.59 2.71
N ALA A 76 18.41 2.81 2.40
CA ALA A 76 18.92 4.15 2.08
C ALA A 76 18.27 4.74 0.81
N GLN A 77 17.78 3.88 -0.09
CA GLN A 77 17.20 4.34 -1.35
C GLN A 77 15.73 4.72 -1.23
N PHE A 78 14.97 4.15 -0.27
CA PHE A 78 13.53 4.41 -0.24
C PHE A 78 12.96 4.88 1.09
N CYS A 79 13.63 4.62 2.22
CA CYS A 79 13.02 4.92 3.53
C CYS A 79 12.74 6.40 3.74
N ALA A 80 13.65 7.29 3.30
CA ALA A 80 13.41 8.73 3.49
C ALA A 80 12.15 9.19 2.73
N ALA A 81 11.95 8.68 1.52
CA ALA A 81 10.76 9.03 0.74
C ALA A 81 9.49 8.46 1.38
N ASP A 82 9.53 7.21 1.84
CA ASP A 82 8.39 6.59 2.51
C ASP A 82 8.03 7.33 3.80
N ASP A 83 9.04 7.64 4.63
CA ASP A 83 8.81 8.36 5.88
C ASP A 83 8.21 9.74 5.63
N ALA A 84 8.71 10.46 4.63
CA ALA A 84 8.20 11.78 4.27
C ALA A 84 6.75 11.72 3.77
N ALA A 85 6.38 10.62 3.12
CA ALA A 85 5.03 10.43 2.58
C ALA A 85 4.06 9.82 3.60
N GLY A 86 4.53 9.46 4.80
CA GLY A 86 3.68 8.78 5.78
C GLY A 86 3.39 7.33 5.40
N ILE A 87 4.25 6.73 4.59
CA ILE A 87 4.16 5.33 4.18
C ILE A 87 5.02 4.49 5.11
N ASN A 88 4.47 3.38 5.58
CA ASN A 88 5.19 2.45 6.44
C ASN A 88 6.01 1.51 5.55
N GLY A 89 7.29 1.84 5.36
CA GLY A 89 8.19 1.09 4.49
C GLY A 89 8.94 0.00 5.23
N VAL A 90 9.17 -1.11 4.55
CA VAL A 90 9.96 -2.21 5.08
C VAL A 90 10.68 -2.94 3.95
N LEU A 91 11.93 -3.31 4.20
CA LEU A 91 12.72 -4.11 3.27
C LEU A 91 12.66 -5.57 3.71
N PHE A 92 12.26 -6.44 2.78
CA PHE A 92 12.26 -7.89 2.98
C PHE A 92 13.25 -8.55 2.03
N PRO A 93 13.85 -9.68 2.42
CA PRO A 93 14.55 -10.51 1.44
C PRO A 93 13.53 -11.11 0.46
N VAL A 94 13.94 -11.26 -0.81
CA VAL A 94 13.03 -11.74 -1.86
C VAL A 94 12.40 -13.08 -1.50
N ALA A 95 13.18 -13.97 -0.88
CA ALA A 95 12.68 -15.28 -0.47
C ALA A 95 11.78 -15.23 0.78
N LEU A 96 11.68 -14.06 1.43
CA LEU A 96 10.88 -13.86 2.65
C LEU A 96 11.27 -14.80 3.79
N ASP A 97 12.51 -15.28 3.81
CA ASP A 97 13.01 -16.27 4.77
C ASP A 97 14.06 -15.71 5.72
N GLY A 98 14.33 -14.40 5.67
CA GLY A 98 15.33 -13.75 6.51
C GLY A 98 14.76 -12.57 7.25
N PRO A 99 15.61 -11.85 8.00
CA PRO A 99 15.15 -10.68 8.75
C PRO A 99 14.69 -9.56 7.83
N ARG A 100 13.66 -8.85 8.28
CA ARG A 100 13.19 -7.65 7.61
C ARG A 100 13.90 -6.44 8.19
N SER A 101 13.92 -5.35 7.41
CA SER A 101 14.49 -4.07 7.86
C SER A 101 13.45 -2.96 7.70
N PRO A 102 12.71 -2.62 8.75
CA PRO A 102 11.74 -1.52 8.67
C PRO A 102 12.45 -0.19 8.59
N CYS A 103 11.78 0.80 7.98
CA CYS A 103 12.32 2.16 7.88
C CYS A 103 12.40 2.85 9.25
N GLN A 104 11.54 2.44 10.18
CA GLN A 104 11.51 3.02 11.52
C GLN A 104 11.59 1.95 12.59
#